data_4aa44380c937c6bd74ed2190b02a0034
#
_entry.id   4aa44380c937c6bd74ed2190b02a0034
#
_cell.length_a   1.000
_cell.length_b   1.000
_cell.length_c   1.000
_cell.angle_alpha   90.00
_cell.angle_beta   90.00
_cell.angle_gamma   90.00
#
_symmetry.space_group_name_H-M   'P 1'
#
loop_
_entity.id
_entity.type
_entity.pdbx_description
1 polymer ?
#
loop_
_entity_poly.entity_id
_entity_poly.type
_entity_poly.pdbx_seq_one_letter_code
_entity_poly.pdbx_strand_id
1 'polypeptide(L)'
;MEQIIFYAQAHWIEWLLAVLTGLAGIGYRSLSVRLKAEQKKNTAIAEGMQSLLRESIVSNYNKYTDRGYCPIYAKETLKHVYEAYHNLGGNDVATKLYYTLLEMPEELKERED
;
A
#
# COMPACT_ATOMS: atom_id res chain seq x y z
N MET A 1 27.54 -30.35 -51.01
CA MET A 1 27.76 -29.14 -50.24
C MET A 1 26.55 -28.25 -50.13
N GLU A 2 25.85 -28.03 -51.20
CA GLU A 2 24.61 -27.19 -51.14
C GLU A 2 23.55 -27.75 -50.23
N GLN A 3 23.37 -29.05 -50.15
CA GLN A 3 22.39 -29.71 -49.27
C GLN A 3 22.73 -29.52 -47.78
N ILE A 4 24.02 -29.51 -47.44
CA ILE A 4 24.47 -29.31 -46.06
C ILE A 4 24.23 -27.86 -45.62
N ILE A 5 24.53 -26.89 -46.50
CA ILE A 5 24.29 -25.47 -46.25
C ILE A 5 22.82 -25.18 -46.12
N PHE A 6 22.00 -25.78 -46.98
CA PHE A 6 20.54 -25.64 -46.90
C PHE A 6 19.98 -26.25 -45.64
N TYR A 7 20.45 -27.40 -45.27
CA TYR A 7 20.06 -28.11 -44.05
C TYR A 7 20.48 -27.32 -42.79
N ALA A 8 21.68 -26.78 -42.76
CA ALA A 8 22.18 -25.94 -41.68
C ALA A 8 21.38 -24.64 -41.56
N GLN A 9 21.03 -24.00 -42.70
CA GLN A 9 20.20 -22.80 -42.71
C GLN A 9 18.78 -23.05 -42.19
N ALA A 10 18.20 -24.20 -42.51
CA ALA A 10 16.88 -24.58 -41.98
C ALA A 10 16.93 -24.86 -40.47
N HIS A 11 18.00 -25.46 -40.00
CA HIS A 11 18.15 -25.79 -38.59
C HIS A 11 18.51 -24.61 -37.72
N TRP A 12 19.25 -23.61 -38.22
CA TRP A 12 19.63 -22.47 -37.37
C TRP A 12 18.39 -21.64 -36.98
N ILE A 13 17.37 -21.59 -37.80
CA ILE A 13 16.09 -20.92 -37.47
C ILE A 13 15.40 -21.62 -36.32
N GLU A 14 15.35 -22.96 -36.33
CA GLU A 14 14.81 -23.75 -35.23
C GLU A 14 15.59 -23.54 -33.93
N TRP A 15 16.90 -23.51 -34.01
CA TRP A 15 17.76 -23.24 -32.87
C TRP A 15 17.56 -21.82 -32.32
N LEU A 16 17.45 -20.84 -33.22
CA LEU A 16 17.21 -19.46 -32.84
C LEU A 16 15.85 -19.32 -32.11
N LEU A 17 14.81 -19.95 -32.64
CA LEU A 17 13.50 -19.98 -32.00
C LEU A 17 13.52 -20.66 -30.63
N ALA A 18 14.25 -21.77 -30.51
CA ALA A 18 14.42 -22.47 -29.23
C ALA A 18 15.12 -21.61 -28.21
N VAL A 19 16.19 -20.91 -28.59
CA VAL A 19 16.94 -20.01 -27.72
C VAL A 19 16.08 -18.81 -27.31
N LEU A 20 15.37 -18.20 -28.25
CA LEU A 20 14.46 -17.07 -27.96
C LEU A 20 13.35 -17.48 -26.99
N THR A 21 12.73 -18.64 -27.22
CA THR A 21 11.69 -19.16 -26.33
C THR A 21 12.23 -19.47 -24.96
N GLY A 22 13.42 -20.05 -24.87
CA GLY A 22 14.10 -20.33 -23.60
C GLY A 22 14.44 -19.06 -22.83
N LEU A 23 14.99 -18.06 -23.49
CA LEU A 23 15.31 -16.76 -22.89
C LEU A 23 14.04 -16.04 -22.41
N ALA A 24 12.99 -16.04 -23.23
CA ALA A 24 11.70 -15.45 -22.85
C ALA A 24 11.11 -16.14 -21.63
N GLY A 25 11.19 -17.48 -21.56
CA GLY A 25 10.70 -18.25 -20.42
C GLY A 25 11.47 -17.96 -19.14
N ILE A 26 12.81 -17.87 -19.22
CA ILE A 26 13.65 -17.54 -18.08
C ILE A 26 13.39 -16.10 -17.62
N GLY A 27 13.30 -15.15 -18.56
CA GLY A 27 13.01 -13.75 -18.27
C GLY A 27 11.64 -13.59 -17.60
N TYR A 28 10.62 -14.25 -18.10
CA TYR A 28 9.27 -14.23 -17.53
C TYR A 28 9.26 -14.80 -16.10
N ARG A 29 9.91 -15.93 -15.90
CA ARG A 29 9.99 -16.57 -14.58
C ARG A 29 10.71 -15.67 -13.57
N SER A 30 11.84 -15.09 -13.97
CA SER A 30 12.61 -14.16 -13.13
C SER A 30 11.80 -12.93 -12.77
N LEU A 31 11.11 -12.34 -13.75
CA LEU A 31 10.26 -11.17 -13.54
C LEU A 31 9.08 -11.52 -12.62
N SER A 32 8.44 -12.66 -12.83
CA SER A 32 7.32 -13.12 -12.00
C SER A 32 7.73 -13.32 -10.54
N VAL A 33 8.92 -13.89 -10.28
CA VAL A 33 9.45 -14.04 -8.92
C VAL A 33 9.73 -12.70 -8.28
N ARG A 34 10.30 -11.75 -9.03
CA ARG A 34 10.57 -10.39 -8.53
C ARG A 34 9.28 -9.64 -8.23
N LEU A 35 8.28 -9.73 -9.10
CA LEU A 35 6.98 -9.09 -8.89
C LEU A 35 6.28 -9.63 -7.63
N LYS A 36 6.32 -10.95 -7.42
CA LYS A 36 5.75 -11.55 -6.21
C LYS A 36 6.48 -11.09 -4.95
N ALA A 37 7.81 -10.99 -5.00
CA ALA A 37 8.60 -10.51 -3.88
C ALA A 37 8.30 -9.04 -3.58
N GLU A 38 8.18 -8.18 -4.60
CA GLU A 38 7.82 -6.77 -4.44
C GLU A 38 6.39 -6.61 -3.91
N GLN A 39 5.43 -7.37 -4.41
CA GLN A 39 4.05 -7.35 -3.92
C GLN A 39 3.98 -7.74 -2.44
N LYS A 40 4.71 -8.77 -2.04
CA LYS A 40 4.77 -9.21 -0.66
C LYS A 40 5.36 -8.14 0.24
N LYS A 41 6.43 -7.49 -0.22
CA LYS A 41 7.09 -6.39 0.48
C LYS A 41 6.16 -5.17 0.56
N ASN A 42 5.51 -4.80 -0.54
CA ASN A 42 4.58 -3.67 -0.58
C ASN A 42 3.36 -3.92 0.31
N THR A 43 2.84 -5.13 0.35
CA THR A 43 1.74 -5.51 1.23
C THR A 43 2.15 -5.38 2.70
N ALA A 44 3.36 -5.83 3.06
CA ALA A 44 3.86 -5.70 4.42
C ALA A 44 4.04 -4.23 4.83
N ILE A 45 4.54 -3.38 3.93
CA ILE A 45 4.67 -1.95 4.17
C ILE A 45 3.29 -1.30 4.35
N ALA A 46 2.33 -1.63 3.49
CA ALA A 46 0.97 -1.10 3.56
C ALA A 46 0.28 -1.50 4.86
N GLU A 47 0.40 -2.75 5.29
CA GLU A 47 -0.15 -3.22 6.56
C GLU A 47 0.52 -2.53 7.75
N GLY A 48 1.83 -2.35 7.70
CA GLY A 48 2.57 -1.62 8.73
C GLY A 48 2.14 -0.16 8.83
N MET A 49 2.01 0.52 7.70
CA MET A 49 1.54 1.89 7.65
C MET A 49 0.09 2.01 8.13
N GLN A 50 -0.77 1.09 7.75
CA GLN A 50 -2.15 1.03 8.20
C GLN A 50 -2.21 0.92 9.73
N SER A 51 -1.39 0.05 10.31
CA SER A 51 -1.31 -0.12 11.76
C SER A 51 -0.82 1.14 12.47
N LEU A 52 0.21 1.81 11.92
CA LEU A 52 0.73 3.06 12.47
C LEU A 52 -0.30 4.19 12.39
N LEU A 53 -1.01 4.31 11.28
CA LEU A 53 -2.06 5.31 11.11
C LEU A 53 -3.23 5.05 12.06
N ARG A 54 -3.61 3.80 12.22
CA ARG A 54 -4.62 3.39 13.19
C ARG A 54 -4.23 3.77 14.61
N GLU A 55 -2.99 3.47 14.99
CA GLU A 55 -2.46 3.82 16.30
C GLU A 55 -2.46 5.33 16.51
N SER A 56 -2.11 6.10 15.50
CA SER A 56 -2.16 7.55 15.54
C SER A 56 -3.58 8.06 15.81
N ILE A 57 -4.58 7.51 15.14
CA ILE A 57 -5.98 7.87 15.34
C ILE A 57 -6.43 7.54 16.77
N VAL A 58 -6.12 6.33 17.25
CA VAL A 58 -6.48 5.87 18.59
C VAL A 58 -5.80 6.73 19.66
N SER A 59 -4.52 7.02 19.49
CA SER A 59 -3.75 7.86 20.41
C SER A 59 -4.31 9.28 20.49
N ASN A 60 -4.64 9.88 19.36
CA ASN A 60 -5.25 11.20 19.31
C ASN A 60 -6.66 11.20 19.92
N TYR A 61 -7.44 10.16 19.69
CA TYR A 61 -8.75 10.00 20.29
C TYR A 61 -8.64 10.01 21.82
N ASN A 62 -7.74 9.21 22.38
CA ASN A 62 -7.53 9.16 23.82
C ASN A 62 -7.10 10.50 24.38
N LYS A 63 -6.16 11.17 23.69
CA LYS A 63 -5.63 12.47 24.10
C LYS A 63 -6.72 13.55 24.15
N TYR A 64 -7.52 13.67 23.09
CA TYR A 64 -8.54 14.71 23.02
C TYR A 64 -9.80 14.35 23.81
N THR A 65 -10.10 13.09 23.98
CA THR A 65 -11.18 12.65 24.86
C THR A 65 -10.86 13.03 26.31
N ASP A 66 -9.62 12.86 26.75
CA ASP A 66 -9.16 13.29 28.06
C ASP A 66 -9.26 14.81 28.24
N ARG A 67 -8.95 15.56 27.19
CA ARG A 67 -9.00 17.03 27.20
C ARG A 67 -10.43 17.59 27.11
N GLY A 68 -11.34 16.82 26.52
CA GLY A 68 -12.73 17.22 26.33
C GLY A 68 -12.98 18.10 25.10
N TYR A 69 -11.96 18.33 24.28
CA TYR A 69 -12.09 19.10 23.04
C TYR A 69 -11.04 18.65 22.03
N CYS A 70 -11.31 18.92 20.77
CA CYS A 70 -10.40 18.64 19.67
C CYS A 70 -10.22 19.90 18.82
N PRO A 71 -9.04 20.56 18.86
CA PRO A 71 -8.82 21.78 18.10
C PRO A 71 -8.95 21.56 16.61
N ILE A 72 -9.30 22.62 15.88
CA ILE A 72 -9.52 22.55 14.43
C ILE A 72 -8.27 22.06 13.68
N TYR A 73 -7.08 22.49 14.10
CA TYR A 73 -5.83 22.04 13.47
C TYR A 73 -5.61 20.54 13.64
N ALA A 74 -6.03 19.99 14.78
CA ALA A 74 -5.94 18.55 15.03
C ALA A 74 -6.94 17.78 14.16
N LYS A 75 -8.15 18.32 13.98
CA LYS A 75 -9.15 17.72 13.09
C LYS A 75 -8.67 17.70 11.65
N GLU A 76 -8.02 18.76 11.17
CA GLU A 76 -7.44 18.79 9.82
C GLU A 76 -6.32 17.78 9.64
N THR A 77 -5.41 17.69 10.61
CA THR A 77 -4.34 16.70 10.57
C THR A 77 -4.89 15.29 10.59
N LEU A 78 -5.87 15.02 11.44
CA LEU A 78 -6.52 13.71 11.53
C LEU A 78 -7.29 13.36 10.27
N LYS A 79 -7.85 14.35 9.57
CA LYS A 79 -8.50 14.13 8.29
C LYS A 79 -7.52 13.51 7.28
N HIS A 80 -6.31 14.07 7.19
CA HIS A 80 -5.28 13.54 6.29
C HIS A 80 -4.82 12.15 6.72
N VAL A 81 -4.65 11.92 8.01
CA VAL A 81 -4.29 10.61 8.57
C VAL A 81 -5.39 9.59 8.27
N TYR A 82 -6.63 9.95 8.46
CA TYR A 82 -7.77 9.06 8.20
C TYR A 82 -7.92 8.74 6.72
N GLU A 83 -7.76 9.75 5.84
CA GLU A 83 -7.82 9.52 4.40
C GLU A 83 -6.76 8.53 3.94
N ALA A 84 -5.53 8.65 4.44
CA ALA A 84 -4.46 7.71 4.15
C ALA A 84 -4.79 6.31 4.69
N TYR A 85 -5.32 6.22 5.90
CA TYR A 85 -5.75 4.96 6.52
C TYR A 85 -6.86 4.30 5.71
N HIS A 86 -7.86 5.07 5.30
CA HIS A 86 -8.98 4.56 4.50
C HIS A 86 -8.50 4.10 3.11
N ASN A 87 -7.60 4.85 2.48
CA ASN A 87 -7.05 4.50 1.16
C ASN A 87 -6.23 3.20 1.20
N LEU A 88 -5.67 2.86 2.36
CA LEU A 88 -4.98 1.58 2.56
C LEU A 88 -5.94 0.43 2.89
N GLY A 89 -7.25 0.68 2.88
CA GLY A 89 -8.26 -0.33 3.14
C GLY A 89 -8.70 -0.41 4.61
N GLY A 90 -8.29 0.55 5.43
CA GLY A 90 -8.70 0.60 6.83
C GLY A 90 -10.16 0.99 6.98
N ASN A 91 -10.92 0.20 7.73
CA ASN A 91 -12.34 0.47 7.99
C ASN A 91 -12.77 -0.33 9.22
N ASP A 92 -12.37 0.13 10.38
CA ASP A 92 -12.67 -0.54 11.65
C ASP A 92 -12.96 0.48 12.75
N VAL A 93 -12.61 0.11 13.99
CA VAL A 93 -12.81 0.94 15.19
C VAL A 93 -12.22 2.35 15.01
N ALA A 94 -11.08 2.49 14.33
CA ALA A 94 -10.45 3.79 14.10
C ALA A 94 -11.34 4.74 13.30
N THR A 95 -12.14 4.24 12.37
CA THR A 95 -13.14 5.01 11.64
C THR A 95 -14.16 5.66 12.58
N LYS A 96 -14.67 4.88 13.52
CA LYS A 96 -15.63 5.38 14.52
C LYS A 96 -14.99 6.42 15.44
N LEU A 97 -13.76 6.19 15.86
CA LEU A 97 -13.03 7.12 16.71
C LEU A 97 -12.77 8.45 15.98
N TYR A 98 -12.42 8.39 14.71
CA TYR A 98 -12.22 9.58 13.90
C TYR A 98 -13.49 10.42 13.79
N TYR A 99 -14.62 9.82 13.49
CA TYR A 99 -15.90 10.53 13.42
C TYR A 99 -16.32 11.11 14.77
N THR A 100 -16.06 10.41 15.85
CA THR A 100 -16.29 10.92 17.20
C THR A 100 -15.45 12.16 17.48
N LEU A 101 -14.18 12.16 17.06
CA LEU A 101 -13.31 13.32 17.19
C LEU A 101 -13.82 14.53 16.40
N LEU A 102 -14.37 14.31 15.20
CA LEU A 102 -14.93 15.38 14.39
C LEU A 102 -16.15 16.04 15.05
N GLU A 103 -16.91 15.29 15.83
CA GLU A 103 -18.08 15.78 16.55
C GLU A 103 -17.73 16.49 17.85
N MET A 104 -16.49 16.37 18.32
CA MET A 104 -16.03 17.03 19.53
C MET A 104 -15.98 18.54 19.37
N PRO A 105 -16.22 19.32 20.45
CA PRO A 105 -16.05 20.76 20.38
C PRO A 105 -14.59 21.13 20.09
N GLU A 106 -14.40 22.22 19.36
CA GLU A 106 -13.06 22.70 18.96
C GLU A 106 -12.37 23.45 20.08
N GLU A 107 -13.12 23.97 21.02
CA GLU A 107 -12.61 24.69 22.18
C GLU A 107 -13.27 24.19 23.44
N LEU A 108 -12.51 24.22 24.53
CA LEU A 108 -13.06 23.96 25.84
C LEU A 108 -14.04 25.07 26.18
N LYS A 109 -15.31 24.72 26.35
CA LYS A 109 -16.28 25.69 26.84
C LYS A 109 -15.89 26.04 28.28
N GLU A 110 -15.52 27.31 28.49
CA GLU A 110 -15.37 27.79 29.86
C GLU A 110 -16.70 27.54 30.59
N ARG A 111 -16.57 26.86 31.73
CA ARG A 111 -17.73 26.72 32.60
C ARG A 111 -18.11 28.11 33.04
N GLU A 112 -19.24 28.59 32.57
CA GLU A 112 -19.90 29.75 33.16
C GLU A 112 -20.35 29.32 34.55
N ASP A 113 -19.59 29.68 35.52
CA ASP A 113 -20.02 29.57 36.92
C ASP A 113 -20.88 30.78 37.25
#